data_290f70bcfe74972a7302af34a73d61cc
#
_entry.id   290f70bcfe74972a7302af34a73d61cc
#
_cell.length_a   1.000
_cell.length_b   1.000
_cell.length_c   1.000
_cell.angle_alpha   90.00
_cell.angle_beta   90.00
_cell.angle_gamma   90.00
#
_symmetry.space_group_name_H-M   'P 1'
#
loop_
_entity.id
_entity.type
_entity.pdbx_description
1 polymer ?
#
loop_
_entity_poly.entity_id
_entity_poly.type
_entity_poly.pdbx_seq_one_letter_code
_entity_poly.pdbx_strand_id
1 'polypeptide(L)'
;LDSTGKIVACALFFYDNKTLYGRYWGCLAEYDSLHFELCYYQGIEFAIAQGLANFDPGTQGEHKLIRGFMPILSYSLHQIYDKKFAPAIADFCKQERTGVLAYYEEAKTALPFNQDYQDFLQNHFDSNNNNKN
;
A
#
# COMPACT_ATOMS: atom_id res chain seq x y z
N LEU A 1 5.06 -23.06 -7.29
CA LEU A 1 5.88 -24.24 -7.65
C LEU A 1 6.08 -24.24 -9.15
N ASP A 2 7.19 -24.78 -9.65
CA ASP A 2 7.36 -25.07 -11.07
C ASP A 2 6.64 -26.36 -11.48
N SER A 3 6.76 -26.75 -12.76
CA SER A 3 6.13 -27.96 -13.30
C SER A 3 6.65 -29.27 -12.67
N THR A 4 7.75 -29.23 -11.95
CA THR A 4 8.31 -30.37 -11.20
C THR A 4 7.91 -30.40 -9.73
N GLY A 5 7.15 -29.40 -9.27
CA GLY A 5 6.74 -29.27 -7.88
C GLY A 5 7.79 -28.60 -6.97
N LYS A 6 8.84 -28.02 -7.55
CA LYS A 6 9.87 -27.29 -6.79
C LYS A 6 9.39 -25.88 -6.45
N ILE A 7 9.66 -25.41 -5.22
CA ILE A 7 9.40 -24.04 -4.82
C ILE A 7 10.35 -23.11 -5.61
N VAL A 8 9.81 -22.17 -6.34
CA VAL A 8 10.55 -21.18 -7.14
C VAL A 8 10.41 -19.76 -6.59
N ALA A 9 9.32 -19.49 -5.88
CA ALA A 9 9.07 -18.20 -5.24
C ALA A 9 8.11 -18.35 -4.07
N CYS A 10 8.12 -17.38 -3.16
CA CYS A 10 7.15 -17.28 -2.08
C CYS A 10 6.89 -15.81 -1.69
N ALA A 11 5.72 -15.56 -1.14
CA ALA A 11 5.37 -14.31 -0.49
C ALA A 11 4.91 -14.59 0.94
N LEU A 12 5.24 -13.69 1.87
CA LEU A 12 4.85 -13.76 3.27
C LEU A 12 3.86 -12.66 3.58
N PHE A 13 2.76 -13.06 4.19
CA PHE A 13 1.72 -12.17 4.68
C PHE A 13 1.48 -12.41 6.17
N PHE A 14 1.03 -11.37 6.84
CA PHE A 14 0.39 -11.46 8.16
C PHE A 14 -1.04 -10.99 8.04
N TYR A 15 -1.91 -11.43 8.91
CA TYR A 15 -3.28 -10.90 8.97
C TYR A 15 -3.81 -10.88 10.39
N ASP A 16 -4.73 -9.98 10.62
CA ASP A 16 -5.57 -9.92 11.80
C ASP A 16 -7.04 -10.18 11.43
N ASN A 17 -7.98 -9.81 12.28
CA ASN A 17 -9.41 -10.02 12.05
C ASN A 17 -10.03 -9.09 10.98
N LYS A 18 -9.27 -8.17 10.40
CA LYS A 18 -9.76 -7.17 9.44
C LYS A 18 -8.86 -6.97 8.24
N THR A 19 -7.56 -7.15 8.39
CA THR A 19 -6.57 -6.69 7.41
C THR A 19 -5.54 -7.76 7.12
N LEU A 20 -5.24 -7.94 5.83
CA LEU A 20 -4.10 -8.68 5.33
C LEU A 20 -2.94 -7.71 5.09
N TYR A 21 -1.72 -8.08 5.52
CA TYR A 21 -0.50 -7.28 5.39
C TYR A 21 0.53 -8.02 4.57
N GLY A 22 0.87 -7.52 3.39
CA GLY A 22 1.99 -8.00 2.59
C GLY A 22 3.31 -7.55 3.20
N ARG A 23 4.28 -8.48 3.33
CA ARG A 23 5.54 -8.18 4.02
C ARG A 23 6.78 -8.48 3.21
N TYR A 24 6.95 -9.69 2.78
CA TYR A 24 8.17 -10.12 2.09
C TYR A 24 7.83 -10.94 0.87
N TRP A 25 8.67 -10.81 -0.11
CA TRP A 25 8.66 -11.58 -1.35
C TRP A 25 10.09 -12.09 -1.63
N GLY A 26 10.19 -13.29 -2.19
CA GLY A 26 11.45 -13.83 -2.67
C GLY A 26 11.25 -14.84 -3.78
N CYS A 27 12.20 -14.89 -4.72
CA CYS A 27 12.23 -15.85 -5.81
C CYS A 27 13.64 -16.37 -6.06
N LEU A 28 13.74 -17.56 -6.60
CA LEU A 28 15.01 -18.18 -6.98
C LEU A 28 15.48 -17.75 -8.38
N ALA A 29 14.54 -17.33 -9.23
CA ALA A 29 14.76 -16.77 -10.56
C ALA A 29 13.62 -15.84 -10.92
N GLU A 30 13.84 -14.95 -11.89
CA GLU A 30 12.77 -14.12 -12.41
C GLU A 30 11.83 -14.94 -13.30
N TYR A 31 10.55 -14.86 -12.99
CA TYR A 31 9.45 -15.40 -13.79
C TYR A 31 8.50 -14.25 -14.09
N ASP A 32 8.10 -14.14 -15.35
CA ASP A 32 7.19 -13.08 -15.76
C ASP A 32 5.91 -13.12 -14.95
N SER A 33 5.51 -11.94 -14.46
CA SER A 33 4.28 -11.70 -13.69
C SER A 33 4.13 -12.46 -12.37
N LEU A 34 5.05 -13.37 -12.00
CA LEU A 34 4.94 -14.19 -10.79
C LEU A 34 4.90 -13.36 -9.50
N HIS A 35 5.63 -12.24 -9.48
CA HIS A 35 5.58 -11.29 -8.37
C HIS A 35 4.16 -10.75 -8.15
N PHE A 36 3.48 -10.35 -9.22
CA PHE A 36 2.12 -9.80 -9.13
C PHE A 36 1.12 -10.87 -8.71
N GLU A 37 1.27 -12.06 -9.24
CA GLU A 37 0.44 -13.20 -8.87
C GLU A 37 0.53 -13.47 -7.36
N LEU A 38 1.75 -13.69 -6.84
CA LEU A 38 1.94 -14.07 -5.44
C LEU A 38 1.72 -12.92 -4.47
N CYS A 39 2.15 -11.69 -4.81
CA CYS A 39 2.09 -10.57 -3.88
C CYS A 39 0.76 -9.83 -3.87
N TYR A 40 -0.04 -9.94 -4.94
CA TYR A 40 -1.30 -9.19 -5.04
C TYR A 40 -2.49 -10.09 -5.30
N TYR A 41 -2.53 -10.85 -6.41
CA TYR A 41 -3.75 -11.59 -6.77
C TYR A 41 -4.08 -12.68 -5.75
N GLN A 42 -3.11 -13.47 -5.33
CA GLN A 42 -3.31 -14.48 -4.29
C GLN A 42 -3.66 -13.86 -2.92
N GLY A 43 -3.10 -12.70 -2.61
CA GLY A 43 -3.45 -11.93 -1.42
C GLY A 43 -4.89 -11.42 -1.46
N ILE A 44 -5.35 -10.90 -2.60
CA ILE A 44 -6.74 -10.45 -2.81
C ILE A 44 -7.71 -11.62 -2.66
N GLU A 45 -7.46 -12.75 -3.33
CA GLU A 45 -8.28 -13.95 -3.23
C GLU A 45 -8.37 -14.46 -1.78
N PHE A 46 -7.24 -14.50 -1.07
CA PHE A 46 -7.21 -14.88 0.34
C PHE A 46 -8.03 -13.93 1.20
N ALA A 47 -7.85 -12.61 1.02
CA ALA A 47 -8.59 -11.61 1.80
C ALA A 47 -10.10 -11.73 1.61
N ILE A 48 -10.56 -11.94 0.37
CA ILE A 48 -11.96 -12.18 0.04
C ILE A 48 -12.46 -13.48 0.69
N ALA A 49 -11.72 -14.57 0.57
CA ALA A 49 -12.09 -15.87 1.12
C ALA A 49 -12.18 -15.85 2.65
N GLN A 50 -11.36 -15.06 3.33
CA GLN A 50 -11.38 -14.89 4.78
C GLN A 50 -12.35 -13.79 5.25
N GLY A 51 -13.00 -13.05 4.35
CA GLY A 51 -13.89 -11.95 4.68
C GLY A 51 -13.16 -10.75 5.32
N LEU A 52 -11.88 -10.55 4.99
CA LEU A 52 -11.10 -9.41 5.49
C LEU A 52 -11.56 -8.13 4.79
N ALA A 53 -11.62 -7.03 5.55
CA ALA A 53 -12.09 -5.75 5.04
C ALA A 53 -11.01 -5.00 4.24
N ASN A 54 -9.73 -5.25 4.52
CA ASN A 54 -8.63 -4.51 3.95
C ASN A 54 -7.48 -5.44 3.53
N PHE A 55 -6.73 -4.98 2.52
CA PHE A 55 -5.44 -5.55 2.18
C PHE A 55 -4.40 -4.43 2.04
N ASP A 56 -3.39 -4.43 2.89
CA ASP A 56 -2.23 -3.54 2.84
C ASP A 56 -1.07 -4.25 2.12
N PRO A 57 -0.75 -3.89 0.87
CA PRO A 57 0.30 -4.54 0.09
C PRO A 57 1.70 -4.01 0.41
N GLY A 58 1.87 -3.20 1.47
CA GLY A 58 3.12 -2.52 1.83
C GLY A 58 3.29 -1.17 1.13
N THR A 59 4.40 -0.48 1.40
CA THR A 59 4.56 0.96 1.13
C THR A 59 5.01 1.33 -0.29
N GLN A 60 5.67 0.48 -1.05
CA GLN A 60 6.28 0.86 -2.33
C GLN A 60 5.55 0.32 -3.56
N GLY A 61 5.64 1.04 -4.68
CA GLY A 61 5.32 0.59 -6.01
C GLY A 61 4.04 1.18 -6.62
N GLU A 62 4.21 2.06 -7.60
CA GLU A 62 3.11 2.67 -8.39
C GLU A 62 2.27 1.63 -9.14
N HIS A 63 2.87 0.49 -9.50
CA HIS A 63 2.18 -0.65 -10.11
C HIS A 63 1.02 -1.21 -9.25
N LYS A 64 0.94 -0.83 -7.97
CA LYS A 64 -0.20 -1.16 -7.10
C LYS A 64 -1.44 -0.34 -7.43
N LEU A 65 -1.26 0.93 -7.81
CA LEU A 65 -2.37 1.82 -8.16
C LEU A 65 -3.20 1.26 -9.33
N ILE A 66 -2.52 0.81 -10.39
CA ILE A 66 -3.19 0.22 -11.55
C ILE A 66 -3.88 -1.14 -11.26
N ARG A 67 -3.65 -1.70 -10.07
CA ARG A 67 -4.32 -2.91 -9.57
C ARG A 67 -5.38 -2.61 -8.51
N GLY A 68 -5.74 -1.33 -8.35
CA GLY A 68 -6.82 -0.91 -7.48
C GLY A 68 -6.43 -0.72 -6.02
N PHE A 69 -5.14 -0.78 -5.67
CA PHE A 69 -4.71 -0.41 -4.32
C PHE A 69 -4.72 1.10 -4.16
N MET A 70 -5.53 1.58 -3.25
CA MET A 70 -5.69 3.01 -3.03
C MET A 70 -4.53 3.61 -2.22
N PRO A 71 -4.06 4.80 -2.57
CA PRO A 71 -3.11 5.52 -1.74
C PRO A 71 -3.76 5.93 -0.43
N ILE A 72 -3.04 5.78 0.67
CA ILE A 72 -3.43 6.28 1.99
C ILE A 72 -2.29 7.09 2.59
N LEU A 73 -2.63 8.18 3.30
CA LEU A 73 -1.65 8.92 4.06
C LEU A 73 -1.33 8.18 5.37
N SER A 74 -0.06 7.87 5.59
CA SER A 74 0.41 7.34 6.85
C SER A 74 1.19 8.42 7.63
N TYR A 75 1.09 8.37 8.95
CA TYR A 75 1.72 9.34 9.83
C TYR A 75 2.67 8.63 10.78
N SER A 76 3.87 9.20 10.96
CA SER A 76 4.84 8.73 11.94
C SER A 76 5.32 9.88 12.81
N LEU A 77 5.71 9.57 14.03
CA LEU A 77 6.27 10.53 14.99
C LEU A 77 7.71 10.13 15.28
N HIS A 78 8.61 11.11 15.17
CA HIS A 78 10.03 10.89 15.41
C HIS A 78 10.56 11.91 16.41
N GLN A 79 11.37 11.46 17.36
CA GLN A 79 12.10 12.32 18.27
C GLN A 79 13.58 12.33 17.89
N ILE A 80 14.09 13.51 17.54
CA ILE A 80 15.50 13.71 17.20
C ILE A 80 16.22 14.23 18.43
N TYR A 81 17.13 13.43 18.98
CA TYR A 81 17.88 13.77 20.20
C TYR A 81 19.03 14.76 19.94
N ASP A 82 19.62 14.74 18.76
CA ASP A 82 20.65 15.69 18.36
C ASP A 82 20.02 17.06 18.06
N LYS A 83 20.26 18.02 18.98
CA LYS A 83 19.73 19.37 18.89
C LYS A 83 20.23 20.18 17.68
N LYS A 84 21.38 19.82 17.13
CA LYS A 84 21.93 20.48 15.93
C LYS A 84 21.26 19.97 14.66
N PHE A 85 20.86 18.70 14.65
CA PHE A 85 20.25 18.06 13.49
C PHE A 85 18.72 18.20 13.44
N ALA A 86 18.08 18.35 14.60
CA ALA A 86 16.62 18.45 14.70
C ALA A 86 15.99 19.56 13.82
N PRO A 87 16.55 20.80 13.75
CA PRO A 87 15.99 21.83 12.88
C PRO A 87 16.02 21.48 11.40
N ALA A 88 17.13 20.87 10.91
CA ALA A 88 17.26 20.47 9.52
C ALA A 88 16.23 19.39 9.14
N ILE A 89 16.01 18.41 10.02
CA ILE A 89 14.97 17.38 9.81
C ILE A 89 13.57 18.01 9.83
N ALA A 90 13.31 18.96 10.74
CA ALA A 90 12.01 19.63 10.80
C ALA A 90 11.71 20.44 9.51
N ASP A 91 12.70 21.10 8.96
CA ASP A 91 12.55 21.85 7.70
C ASP A 91 12.39 20.91 6.50
N PHE A 92 13.14 19.81 6.45
CA PHE A 92 12.95 18.76 5.45
C PHE A 92 11.52 18.21 5.49
N CYS A 93 11.00 17.83 6.66
CA CYS A 93 9.65 17.30 6.81
C CYS A 93 8.57 18.30 6.37
N LYS A 94 8.77 19.60 6.54
CA LYS A 94 7.84 20.62 6.05
C LYS A 94 7.79 20.65 4.52
N GLN A 95 8.94 20.57 3.86
CA GLN A 95 9.04 20.55 2.41
C GLN A 95 8.47 19.26 1.84
N GLU A 96 8.86 18.12 2.41
CA GLU A 96 8.40 16.79 2.02
C GLU A 96 6.87 16.65 2.10
N ARG A 97 6.25 17.19 3.17
CA ARG A 97 4.78 17.15 3.33
C ARG A 97 4.04 17.71 2.12
N THR A 98 4.51 18.81 1.56
CA THR A 98 3.88 19.41 0.36
C THR A 98 3.99 18.48 -0.84
N GLY A 99 5.16 17.88 -1.05
CA GLY A 99 5.38 16.90 -2.12
C GLY A 99 4.54 15.63 -1.95
N VAL A 100 4.45 15.10 -0.73
CA VAL A 100 3.66 13.90 -0.42
C VAL A 100 2.17 14.15 -0.65
N LEU A 101 1.65 15.31 -0.26
CA LEU A 101 0.23 15.66 -0.51
C LEU A 101 -0.06 15.82 -2.00
N ALA A 102 0.84 16.45 -2.77
CA ALA A 102 0.68 16.56 -4.22
C ALA A 102 0.70 15.17 -4.89
N TYR A 103 1.65 14.32 -4.51
CA TYR A 103 1.72 12.94 -5.01
C TYR A 103 0.47 12.12 -4.63
N TYR A 104 -0.05 12.28 -3.41
CA TYR A 104 -1.27 11.60 -2.98
C TYR A 104 -2.47 11.95 -3.88
N GLU A 105 -2.67 13.23 -4.21
CA GLU A 105 -3.75 13.65 -5.11
C GLU A 105 -3.53 13.15 -6.54
N GLU A 106 -2.30 13.18 -7.05
CA GLU A 106 -1.97 12.63 -8.36
C GLU A 106 -2.22 11.12 -8.41
N ALA A 107 -1.79 10.37 -7.40
CA ALA A 107 -1.97 8.93 -7.32
C ALA A 107 -3.45 8.50 -7.33
N LYS A 108 -4.35 9.30 -6.77
CA LYS A 108 -5.80 9.05 -6.82
C LYS A 108 -6.34 9.08 -8.25
N THR A 109 -5.78 9.93 -9.11
CA THR A 109 -6.20 10.01 -10.52
C THR A 109 -5.73 8.84 -11.37
N ALA A 110 -4.72 8.09 -10.92
CA ALA A 110 -4.17 6.94 -11.62
C ALA A 110 -4.89 5.61 -11.31
N LEU A 111 -5.92 5.64 -10.45
CA LEU A 111 -6.68 4.44 -10.08
C LEU A 111 -7.50 3.93 -11.28
N PRO A 112 -7.60 2.59 -11.47
CA PRO A 112 -8.24 1.98 -12.63
C PRO A 112 -9.77 1.91 -12.53
N PHE A 113 -10.37 2.76 -11.71
CA PHE A 113 -11.81 2.76 -11.48
C PHE A 113 -12.52 3.73 -12.42
N ASN A 114 -13.76 3.43 -12.79
CA ASN A 114 -14.61 4.36 -13.51
C ASN A 114 -15.01 5.55 -12.61
N GLN A 115 -15.52 6.63 -13.22
CA GLN A 115 -15.82 7.87 -12.49
C GLN A 115 -16.82 7.64 -11.36
N ASP A 116 -17.88 6.88 -11.60
CA ASP A 116 -18.92 6.62 -10.59
C ASP A 116 -18.35 5.94 -9.33
N TYR A 117 -17.39 5.02 -9.50
CA TYR A 117 -16.73 4.36 -8.39
C TYR A 117 -15.71 5.25 -7.70
N GLN A 118 -15.02 6.12 -8.45
CA GLN A 118 -14.13 7.12 -7.86
C GLN A 118 -14.92 8.11 -6.99
N ASP A 119 -16.06 8.58 -7.44
CA ASP A 119 -16.96 9.46 -6.69
C ASP A 119 -17.51 8.77 -5.44
N PHE A 120 -17.87 7.48 -5.55
CA PHE A 120 -18.25 6.66 -4.39
C PHE A 120 -17.12 6.57 -3.36
N LEU A 121 -15.91 6.28 -3.79
CA LEU A 121 -14.74 6.18 -2.90
C LEU A 121 -14.46 7.51 -2.22
N GLN A 122 -14.48 8.62 -2.94
CA GLN A 122 -14.23 9.95 -2.39
C GLN A 122 -15.23 10.28 -1.28
N ASN A 123 -16.51 10.04 -1.53
CA ASN A 123 -17.57 10.28 -0.54
C ASN A 123 -17.47 9.42 0.73
N HIS A 124 -16.98 8.17 0.60
CA HIS A 124 -16.86 7.25 1.73
C HIS A 124 -15.59 7.44 2.55
N PHE A 125 -14.47 7.80 1.91
CA PHE A 125 -13.19 7.95 2.61
C PHE A 125 -13.02 9.33 3.23
N ASP A 126 -13.52 10.39 2.63
CA ASP A 126 -13.51 11.72 3.22
C ASP A 126 -14.40 11.80 4.47
N SER A 127 -15.48 11.03 4.50
CA SER A 127 -16.34 10.90 5.68
C SER A 127 -15.64 10.25 6.89
N ASN A 128 -14.73 9.31 6.66
CA ASN A 128 -14.00 8.62 7.73
C ASN A 128 -12.83 9.43 8.28
N ASN A 129 -12.29 10.38 7.51
CA ASN A 129 -11.21 11.27 7.98
C ASN A 129 -11.76 12.42 8.84
N ASN A 130 -12.98 12.85 8.62
CA ASN A 130 -13.62 13.94 9.39
C ASN A 130 -14.10 13.49 10.78
N ASN A 131 -14.22 12.19 11.06
CA ASN A 131 -14.65 11.67 12.37
C ASN A 131 -13.49 11.34 13.34
N LYS A 132 -12.27 11.74 13.02
CA LYS A 132 -11.06 11.51 13.86
C LYS A 132 -10.46 12.79 14.45
N ASN A 133 -11.20 13.91 14.44
CA ASN A 133 -10.83 15.14 15.16
C ASN A 133 -11.59 15.25 16.47
#